data_e93fb2892ef7f4f433c29327306b5b8d
#
_entry.id   e93fb2892ef7f4f433c29327306b5b8d
#
_cell.length_a   1.000
_cell.length_b   1.000
_cell.length_c   1.000
_cell.angle_alpha   90.00
_cell.angle_beta   90.00
_cell.angle_gamma   90.00
#
_symmetry.space_group_name_H-M   'P 1'
#
loop_
_entity.id
_entity.type
_entity.pdbx_description
1 polymer ?
#
loop_
_entity_poly.entity_id
_entity_poly.type
_entity_poly.pdbx_seq_one_letter_code
_entity_poly.pdbx_strand_id
1 'polypeptide(L)'
;QMPHSMGFSIDKEREMGIPHYLMLGVNVDSWGGYSDEDLEFGKELGSKELRNQAELEEFKSRLKNMGIAGYAELFVHKAAKNYLDGTYSWRNAESFYEEIYPSRGRISDILRSCYYGFGELFPYHALIRQFLWIGVLAMIPFAALTKRRLEAKEKVLMLSVLGLMLYLQIFEAQARVCF
;
A
#
# COMPACT_ATOMS: atom_id res chain seq x y z
N GLN A 1 -13.44 -11.87 -19.06
CA GLN A 1 -14.23 -11.58 -20.30
C GLN A 1 -15.18 -10.37 -20.19
N MET A 2 -15.15 -9.59 -19.08
CA MET A 2 -16.01 -8.41 -18.91
C MET A 2 -15.57 -7.10 -19.60
N PRO A 3 -14.28 -6.81 -19.92
CA PRO A 3 -13.89 -5.52 -20.51
C PRO A 3 -14.40 -5.27 -21.92
N HIS A 4 -14.60 -6.33 -22.73
CA HIS A 4 -15.05 -6.19 -24.12
C HIS A 4 -16.51 -5.75 -24.28
N SER A 5 -17.35 -5.95 -23.25
CA SER A 5 -18.76 -5.55 -23.31
C SER A 5 -19.00 -4.05 -23.08
N MET A 6 -18.00 -3.32 -22.57
CA MET A 6 -18.09 -1.88 -22.29
C MET A 6 -17.37 -1.00 -23.32
N GLY A 7 -16.83 -1.56 -24.40
CA GLY A 7 -16.14 -0.79 -25.43
C GLY A 7 -14.75 -0.25 -25.04
N PHE A 8 -14.19 -0.68 -23.92
CA PHE A 8 -12.83 -0.33 -23.53
C PHE A 8 -11.81 -1.28 -24.15
N SER A 9 -10.86 -0.75 -24.91
CA SER A 9 -9.68 -1.48 -25.34
C SER A 9 -8.55 -1.23 -24.33
N ILE A 10 -8.08 -2.28 -23.69
CA ILE A 10 -6.91 -2.20 -22.81
C ILE A 10 -5.66 -2.20 -23.70
N ASP A 11 -4.92 -1.10 -23.67
CA ASP A 11 -3.62 -1.03 -24.35
C ASP A 11 -2.57 -1.79 -23.51
N LYS A 12 -2.27 -3.00 -23.94
CA LYS A 12 -1.32 -3.89 -23.25
C LYS A 12 0.11 -3.36 -23.23
N GLU A 13 0.46 -2.46 -24.14
CA GLU A 13 1.78 -1.81 -24.17
C GLU A 13 1.94 -0.79 -23.04
N ARG A 14 0.83 -0.21 -22.57
CA ARG A 14 0.82 0.75 -21.44
C ARG A 14 0.73 0.10 -20.07
N GLU A 15 0.45 -1.20 -20.03
CA GLU A 15 0.35 -1.93 -18.76
C GLU A 15 1.70 -2.00 -18.07
N MET A 16 1.77 -1.56 -16.80
CA MET A 16 2.96 -1.71 -15.97
C MET A 16 3.17 -3.18 -15.59
N GLY A 17 4.39 -3.67 -15.79
CA GLY A 17 4.77 -5.04 -15.48
C GLY A 17 5.16 -5.25 -14.02
N ILE A 18 5.39 -6.51 -13.64
CA ILE A 18 5.93 -6.89 -12.32
C ILE A 18 7.22 -6.12 -11.98
N PRO A 19 8.19 -5.92 -12.91
CA PRO A 19 9.42 -5.17 -12.64
C PRO A 19 9.18 -3.76 -12.10
N HIS A 20 8.14 -3.07 -12.57
CA HIS A 20 7.77 -1.74 -12.09
C HIS A 20 7.46 -1.74 -10.58
N TYR A 21 6.62 -2.64 -10.13
CA TYR A 21 6.24 -2.74 -8.71
C TYR A 21 7.37 -3.24 -7.82
N LEU A 22 8.30 -4.03 -8.37
CA LEU A 22 9.54 -4.41 -7.67
C LEU A 22 10.46 -3.21 -7.50
N MET A 23 10.64 -2.40 -8.55
CA MET A 23 11.46 -1.18 -8.53
C MET A 23 10.91 -0.17 -7.52
N LEU A 24 9.59 0.10 -7.54
CA LEU A 24 8.91 0.92 -6.53
C LEU A 24 9.12 0.36 -5.12
N GLY A 25 8.99 -0.96 -4.97
CA GLY A 25 9.12 -1.64 -3.68
C GLY A 25 10.46 -1.45 -2.98
N VAL A 26 11.52 -1.09 -3.71
CA VAL A 26 12.87 -0.82 -3.17
C VAL A 26 13.30 0.64 -3.26
N ASN A 27 12.38 1.54 -3.57
CA ASN A 27 12.64 2.97 -3.57
C ASN A 27 12.72 3.48 -2.13
N VAL A 28 13.90 3.94 -1.70
CA VAL A 28 14.14 4.44 -0.32
C VAL A 28 13.48 5.78 -0.07
N ASP A 29 13.41 6.66 -1.08
CA ASP A 29 12.89 8.01 -0.94
C ASP A 29 11.37 8.01 -0.68
N SER A 30 10.66 7.06 -1.30
CA SER A 30 9.23 6.85 -1.09
C SER A 30 8.91 5.78 -0.02
N TRP A 31 9.92 5.19 0.62
CA TRP A 31 9.79 4.04 1.52
C TRP A 31 9.01 2.89 0.87
N GLY A 32 9.39 2.58 -0.36
CA GLY A 32 8.77 1.52 -1.15
C GLY A 32 7.34 1.81 -1.63
N GLY A 33 6.89 3.06 -1.54
CA GLY A 33 5.60 3.49 -2.05
C GLY A 33 5.67 4.08 -3.45
N TYR A 34 4.53 4.62 -3.90
CA TYR A 34 4.42 5.31 -5.17
C TYR A 34 5.43 6.47 -5.29
N SER A 35 6.02 6.61 -6.47
CA SER A 35 6.94 7.68 -6.86
C SER A 35 6.60 8.14 -8.28
N ASP A 36 6.41 9.46 -8.45
CA ASP A 36 6.17 10.07 -9.77
C ASP A 36 7.40 9.90 -10.67
N GLU A 37 8.60 10.01 -10.11
CA GLU A 37 9.87 9.84 -10.84
C GLU A 37 9.99 8.43 -11.43
N ASP A 38 9.65 7.40 -10.63
CA ASP A 38 9.67 6.01 -11.08
C ASP A 38 8.61 5.74 -12.15
N LEU A 39 7.45 6.39 -12.03
CA LEU A 39 6.41 6.29 -13.04
C LEU A 39 6.82 6.95 -14.36
N GLU A 40 7.45 8.12 -14.31
CA GLU A 40 7.94 8.82 -15.49
C GLU A 40 9.08 8.05 -16.14
N PHE A 41 10.04 7.54 -15.37
CA PHE A 41 11.10 6.66 -15.86
C PHE A 41 10.53 5.50 -16.70
N GLY A 42 9.48 4.84 -16.21
CA GLY A 42 8.81 3.77 -16.95
C GLY A 42 8.11 4.26 -18.23
N LYS A 43 7.51 5.46 -18.24
CA LYS A 43 6.77 6.00 -19.38
C LYS A 43 7.67 6.47 -20.53
N GLU A 44 8.87 6.92 -20.24
CA GLU A 44 9.82 7.39 -21.24
C GLU A 44 10.34 6.25 -22.14
N LEU A 45 10.23 5.01 -21.69
CA LEU A 45 10.70 3.82 -22.41
C LEU A 45 9.62 3.33 -23.37
N GLY A 46 9.92 3.37 -24.66
CA GLY A 46 8.95 3.25 -25.76
C GLY A 46 8.25 1.90 -25.89
N SER A 47 8.81 0.77 -25.41
CA SER A 47 8.17 -0.55 -25.48
C SER A 47 8.10 -1.21 -24.11
N LYS A 48 7.13 -2.09 -23.93
CA LYS A 48 6.91 -2.83 -22.66
C LYS A 48 8.13 -3.70 -22.31
N GLU A 49 8.79 -4.30 -23.30
CA GLU A 49 9.96 -5.14 -23.09
C GLU A 49 11.15 -4.34 -22.60
N LEU A 50 11.44 -3.20 -23.23
CA LEU A 50 12.53 -2.31 -22.84
C LEU A 50 12.28 -1.74 -21.44
N ARG A 51 11.04 -1.34 -21.16
CA ARG A 51 10.63 -0.85 -19.85
C ARG A 51 10.85 -1.89 -18.76
N ASN A 52 10.32 -3.11 -18.94
CA ASN A 52 10.50 -4.19 -17.97
C ASN A 52 11.96 -4.53 -17.71
N GLN A 53 12.81 -4.49 -18.73
CA GLN A 53 14.23 -4.75 -18.61
C GLN A 53 14.92 -3.64 -17.80
N ALA A 54 14.68 -2.37 -18.15
CA ALA A 54 15.27 -1.22 -17.47
C ALA A 54 14.84 -1.13 -16.01
N GLU A 55 13.54 -1.34 -15.72
CA GLU A 55 13.00 -1.35 -14.36
C GLU A 55 13.59 -2.50 -13.52
N LEU A 56 13.82 -3.66 -14.13
CA LEU A 56 14.47 -4.79 -13.44
C LEU A 56 15.94 -4.52 -13.15
N GLU A 57 16.64 -3.84 -14.06
CA GLU A 57 18.03 -3.42 -13.84
C GLU A 57 18.13 -2.37 -12.75
N GLU A 58 17.23 -1.39 -12.74
CA GLU A 58 17.15 -0.37 -11.70
C GLU A 58 16.83 -1.00 -10.33
N PHE A 59 15.87 -1.93 -10.26
CA PHE A 59 15.60 -2.71 -9.05
C PHE A 59 16.86 -3.39 -8.49
N LYS A 60 17.63 -4.07 -9.34
CA LYS A 60 18.88 -4.74 -8.94
C LYS A 60 19.94 -3.74 -8.47
N SER A 61 20.05 -2.61 -9.17
CA SER A 61 20.95 -1.51 -8.82
C SER A 61 20.65 -0.95 -7.43
N ARG A 62 19.39 -0.64 -7.17
CA ARG A 62 18.91 -0.14 -5.86
C ARG A 62 19.21 -1.13 -4.74
N LEU A 63 18.89 -2.43 -4.92
CA LEU A 63 19.20 -3.46 -3.94
C LEU A 63 20.71 -3.57 -3.64
N LYS A 64 21.55 -3.52 -4.70
CA LYS A 64 23.00 -3.61 -4.54
C LYS A 64 23.56 -2.40 -3.79
N ASN A 65 23.07 -1.20 -4.11
CA ASN A 65 23.55 0.04 -3.50
C ASN A 65 23.11 0.18 -2.05
N MET A 66 21.89 -0.26 -1.74
CA MET A 66 21.30 -0.24 -0.41
C MET A 66 21.99 -1.22 0.55
N GLY A 67 22.36 -2.39 0.04
CA GLY A 67 22.92 -3.48 0.84
C GLY A 67 21.94 -4.04 1.90
N ILE A 68 22.43 -4.96 2.74
CA ILE A 68 21.58 -5.66 3.73
C ILE A 68 21.05 -4.70 4.78
N ALA A 69 21.87 -3.77 5.27
CA ALA A 69 21.47 -2.83 6.32
C ALA A 69 20.38 -1.86 5.84
N GLY A 70 20.54 -1.27 4.64
CA GLY A 70 19.55 -0.40 4.05
C GLY A 70 18.24 -1.12 3.73
N TYR A 71 18.31 -2.38 3.29
CA TYR A 71 17.11 -3.19 3.08
C TYR A 71 16.37 -3.50 4.39
N ALA A 72 17.09 -3.75 5.49
CA ALA A 72 16.48 -3.95 6.80
C ALA A 72 15.76 -2.68 7.29
N GLU A 73 16.37 -1.50 7.09
CA GLU A 73 15.74 -0.21 7.40
C GLU A 73 14.48 0.01 6.56
N LEU A 74 14.60 -0.16 5.23
CA LEU A 74 13.45 -0.07 4.32
C LEU A 74 12.32 -1.03 4.73
N PHE A 75 12.66 -2.27 5.10
CA PHE A 75 11.68 -3.27 5.55
C PHE A 75 10.89 -2.79 6.78
N VAL A 76 11.55 -2.20 7.77
CA VAL A 76 10.90 -1.65 8.96
C VAL A 76 9.97 -0.49 8.60
N HIS A 77 10.42 0.44 7.76
CA HIS A 77 9.60 1.55 7.30
C HIS A 77 8.40 1.10 6.48
N LYS A 78 8.58 0.14 5.58
CA LYS A 78 7.47 -0.48 4.82
C LYS A 78 6.47 -1.17 5.74
N ALA A 79 6.94 -1.92 6.73
CA ALA A 79 6.07 -2.56 7.70
C ALA A 79 5.25 -1.52 8.49
N ALA A 80 5.88 -0.42 8.91
CA ALA A 80 5.19 0.68 9.56
C ALA A 80 4.13 1.31 8.65
N LYS A 81 4.49 1.61 7.40
CA LYS A 81 3.59 2.21 6.41
C LYS A 81 2.40 1.31 6.09
N ASN A 82 2.63 0.00 5.95
CA ASN A 82 1.58 -0.95 5.59
C ASN A 82 0.67 -1.34 6.75
N TYR A 83 1.23 -1.45 7.98
CA TYR A 83 0.52 -2.12 9.07
C TYR A 83 0.26 -1.25 10.29
N LEU A 84 0.91 -0.10 10.44
CA LEU A 84 0.71 0.76 11.61
C LEU A 84 -0.30 1.90 11.38
N ASP A 85 -0.72 2.16 10.14
CA ASP A 85 -1.71 3.19 9.84
C ASP A 85 -3.15 2.65 9.92
N GLY A 86 -3.83 2.92 11.02
CA GLY A 86 -5.25 2.59 11.22
C GLY A 86 -6.22 3.40 10.35
N THR A 87 -5.73 4.37 9.57
CA THR A 87 -6.55 5.15 8.62
C THR A 87 -6.54 4.58 7.21
N TYR A 88 -5.71 3.56 6.94
CA TYR A 88 -5.58 2.91 5.63
C TYR A 88 -5.23 3.89 4.50
N SER A 89 -4.35 4.85 4.78
CA SER A 89 -3.95 5.91 3.84
C SER A 89 -5.12 6.76 3.30
N TRP A 90 -6.25 6.80 3.99
CA TRP A 90 -7.42 7.57 3.57
C TRP A 90 -7.12 9.07 3.44
N ARG A 91 -6.19 9.55 4.26
CA ARG A 91 -5.71 10.94 4.23
C ARG A 91 -5.20 11.37 2.85
N ASN A 92 -4.59 10.47 2.09
CA ASN A 92 -3.98 10.79 0.80
C ASN A 92 -4.99 10.99 -0.35
N ALA A 93 -6.30 10.83 -0.09
CA ALA A 93 -7.35 10.99 -1.08
C ALA A 93 -8.08 12.34 -0.99
N GLU A 94 -7.58 13.28 -0.20
CA GLU A 94 -8.27 14.50 0.22
C GLU A 94 -8.68 15.41 -0.94
N SER A 95 -7.73 15.80 -1.80
CA SER A 95 -7.95 16.80 -2.86
C SER A 95 -8.99 16.35 -3.89
N PHE A 96 -9.01 15.09 -4.23
CA PHE A 96 -9.92 14.53 -5.22
C PHE A 96 -11.40 14.70 -4.82
N TYR A 97 -11.72 14.48 -3.54
CA TYR A 97 -13.10 14.53 -3.05
C TYR A 97 -13.59 15.94 -2.78
N GLU A 98 -12.72 16.86 -2.46
CA GLU A 98 -13.06 18.27 -2.22
C GLU A 98 -13.57 18.95 -3.50
N GLU A 99 -12.94 18.68 -4.63
CA GLU A 99 -13.30 19.26 -5.93
C GLU A 99 -14.59 18.65 -6.52
N ILE A 100 -14.80 17.34 -6.37
CA ILE A 100 -15.86 16.62 -7.07
C ILE A 100 -17.20 16.61 -6.31
N TYR A 101 -17.17 16.59 -4.98
CA TYR A 101 -18.37 16.43 -4.16
C TYR A 101 -18.62 17.61 -3.22
N PRO A 102 -19.33 18.65 -3.68
CA PRO A 102 -19.74 19.77 -2.82
C PRO A 102 -20.59 19.27 -1.65
N SER A 103 -20.53 19.97 -0.52
CA SER A 103 -21.35 19.68 0.66
C SER A 103 -22.83 19.63 0.33
N ARG A 104 -23.54 18.66 0.87
CA ARG A 104 -24.98 18.45 0.72
C ARG A 104 -25.77 18.65 2.01
N GLY A 105 -25.19 19.33 3.00
CA GLY A 105 -25.83 19.66 4.26
C GLY A 105 -25.04 19.26 5.49
N ARG A 106 -25.57 19.61 6.67
CA ARG A 106 -24.92 19.49 7.98
C ARG A 106 -24.31 18.12 8.29
N ILE A 107 -25.02 17.05 7.97
CA ILE A 107 -24.53 15.67 8.20
C ILE A 107 -23.33 15.39 7.29
N SER A 108 -23.40 15.81 6.02
CA SER A 108 -22.29 15.69 5.08
C SER A 108 -21.05 16.42 5.59
N ASP A 109 -21.22 17.62 6.16
CA ASP A 109 -20.11 18.43 6.68
C ASP A 109 -19.46 17.78 7.91
N ILE A 110 -20.27 17.25 8.83
CA ILE A 110 -19.76 16.51 10.00
C ILE A 110 -18.97 15.26 9.55
N LEU A 111 -19.52 14.47 8.63
CA LEU A 111 -18.84 13.28 8.13
C LEU A 111 -17.52 13.64 7.43
N ARG A 112 -17.53 14.67 6.62
CA ARG A 112 -16.30 15.17 5.97
C ARG A 112 -15.27 15.63 7.00
N SER A 113 -15.70 16.37 8.02
CA SER A 113 -14.82 16.81 9.11
C SER A 113 -14.19 15.63 9.87
N CYS A 114 -14.87 14.48 9.95
CA CYS A 114 -14.34 13.27 10.58
C CYS A 114 -13.40 12.46 9.68
N TYR A 115 -13.68 12.39 8.37
CA TYR A 115 -13.02 11.43 7.48
C TYR A 115 -11.95 12.03 6.59
N TYR A 116 -11.99 13.32 6.28
CA TYR A 116 -10.96 13.96 5.47
C TYR A 116 -9.88 14.60 6.33
N GLY A 117 -8.63 14.51 5.88
CA GLY A 117 -7.48 14.95 6.65
C GLY A 117 -7.42 16.46 6.90
N PHE A 118 -8.16 17.26 6.11
CA PHE A 118 -8.35 18.70 6.34
C PHE A 118 -9.48 19.02 7.34
N GLY A 119 -10.25 18.01 7.77
CA GLY A 119 -11.38 18.21 8.67
C GLY A 119 -10.95 18.41 10.13
N GLU A 120 -11.64 19.31 10.84
CA GLU A 120 -11.32 19.63 12.24
C GLU A 120 -11.45 18.41 13.18
N LEU A 121 -12.38 17.50 12.91
CA LEU A 121 -12.61 16.29 13.70
C LEU A 121 -11.73 15.11 13.27
N PHE A 122 -11.03 15.20 12.14
CA PHE A 122 -10.18 14.13 11.62
C PHE A 122 -9.11 13.65 12.61
N PRO A 123 -8.35 14.51 13.32
CA PRO A 123 -7.32 14.06 14.25
C PRO A 123 -7.90 13.16 15.36
N TYR A 124 -9.07 13.50 15.89
CA TYR A 124 -9.73 12.72 16.95
C TYR A 124 -10.23 11.38 16.41
N HIS A 125 -10.84 11.41 15.23
CA HIS A 125 -11.32 10.21 14.56
C HIS A 125 -10.15 9.27 14.17
N ALA A 126 -9.07 9.82 13.62
CA ALA A 126 -7.86 9.09 13.29
C ALA A 126 -7.21 8.45 14.54
N LEU A 127 -7.17 9.19 15.67
CA LEU A 127 -6.66 8.69 16.92
C LEU A 127 -7.47 7.48 17.44
N ILE A 128 -8.80 7.57 17.42
CA ILE A 128 -9.67 6.46 17.83
C ILE A 128 -9.43 5.23 16.93
N ARG A 129 -9.39 5.40 15.62
CA ARG A 129 -9.12 4.31 14.68
C ARG A 129 -7.74 3.69 14.91
N GLN A 130 -6.73 4.52 15.18
CA GLN A 130 -5.38 4.06 15.48
C GLN A 130 -5.34 3.21 16.76
N PHE A 131 -6.01 3.62 17.82
CA PHE A 131 -6.11 2.82 19.05
C PHE A 131 -6.82 1.48 18.82
N LEU A 132 -7.92 1.49 18.09
CA LEU A 132 -8.63 0.24 17.74
C LEU A 132 -7.75 -0.69 16.92
N TRP A 133 -7.02 -0.14 15.95
CA TRP A 133 -6.12 -0.90 15.09
C TRP A 133 -4.95 -1.51 15.87
N ILE A 134 -4.30 -0.73 16.75
CA ILE A 134 -3.25 -1.24 17.65
C ILE A 134 -3.81 -2.38 18.52
N GLY A 135 -5.05 -2.24 19.02
CA GLY A 135 -5.74 -3.30 19.76
C GLY A 135 -5.87 -4.59 18.94
N VAL A 136 -6.27 -4.49 17.68
CA VAL A 136 -6.36 -5.63 16.75
C VAL A 136 -4.98 -6.27 16.54
N LEU A 137 -3.97 -5.47 16.26
CA LEU A 137 -2.59 -5.97 16.07
C LEU A 137 -2.06 -6.66 17.33
N ALA A 138 -2.37 -6.13 18.52
CA ALA A 138 -1.97 -6.73 19.80
C ALA A 138 -2.65 -8.10 20.06
N MET A 139 -3.80 -8.38 19.45
CA MET A 139 -4.45 -9.70 19.57
C MET A 139 -3.64 -10.81 18.89
N ILE A 140 -2.84 -10.50 17.87
CA ILE A 140 -2.04 -11.50 17.13
C ILE A 140 -1.00 -12.18 18.05
N PRO A 141 -0.07 -11.47 18.72
CA PRO A 141 0.85 -12.08 19.66
C PRO A 141 0.14 -12.67 20.89
N PHE A 142 -0.96 -12.08 21.33
CA PHE A 142 -1.75 -12.63 22.44
C PHE A 142 -2.29 -14.04 22.14
N ALA A 143 -2.81 -14.25 20.93
CA ALA A 143 -3.25 -15.57 20.49
C ALA A 143 -2.10 -16.60 20.47
N ALA A 144 -0.88 -16.19 20.12
CA ALA A 144 0.30 -17.04 20.14
C ALA A 144 0.76 -17.41 21.57
N LEU A 145 0.56 -16.51 22.54
CA LEU A 145 0.94 -16.72 23.95
C LEU A 145 0.00 -17.67 24.71
N THR A 146 -1.24 -17.87 24.24
CA THR A 146 -2.24 -18.67 24.94
C THR A 146 -2.04 -20.19 24.86
N LYS A 147 -0.90 -20.70 24.42
CA LYS A 147 -0.53 -22.14 24.37
C LYS A 147 -1.59 -23.09 23.80
N ARG A 148 -2.62 -22.58 23.15
CA ARG A 148 -3.66 -23.37 22.50
C ARG A 148 -3.07 -24.07 21.26
N ARG A 149 -3.36 -25.36 21.10
CA ARG A 149 -3.01 -26.07 19.86
C ARG A 149 -3.91 -25.55 18.73
N LEU A 150 -3.30 -24.93 17.73
CA LEU A 150 -4.01 -24.43 16.55
C LEU A 150 -4.50 -25.60 15.69
N GLU A 151 -5.73 -25.51 15.23
CA GLU A 151 -6.28 -26.44 14.24
C GLU A 151 -5.65 -26.21 12.86
N ALA A 152 -5.77 -27.19 11.95
CA ALA A 152 -5.18 -27.08 10.61
C ALA A 152 -5.71 -25.86 9.83
N LYS A 153 -7.01 -25.57 9.92
CA LYS A 153 -7.63 -24.40 9.28
C LYS A 153 -7.06 -23.07 9.81
N GLU A 154 -6.80 -22.96 11.11
CA GLU A 154 -6.24 -21.76 11.73
C GLU A 154 -4.79 -21.54 11.27
N LYS A 155 -4.00 -22.63 11.15
CA LYS A 155 -2.63 -22.57 10.63
C LYS A 155 -2.61 -22.10 9.17
N VAL A 156 -3.50 -22.63 8.32
CA VAL A 156 -3.60 -22.22 6.91
C VAL A 156 -3.95 -20.75 6.82
N LEU A 157 -4.92 -20.26 7.60
CA LEU A 157 -5.29 -18.84 7.61
C LEU A 157 -4.11 -17.96 8.03
N MET A 158 -3.41 -18.32 9.13
CA MET A 158 -2.23 -17.57 9.60
C MET A 158 -1.11 -17.54 8.56
N LEU A 159 -0.84 -18.68 7.88
CA LEU A 159 0.16 -18.73 6.82
C LEU A 159 -0.24 -17.89 5.61
N SER A 160 -1.53 -17.85 5.26
CA SER A 160 -2.04 -17.01 4.17
C SER A 160 -1.86 -15.53 4.47
N VAL A 161 -2.20 -15.09 5.70
CA VAL A 161 -1.98 -13.71 6.16
C VAL A 161 -0.49 -13.36 6.16
N LEU A 162 0.36 -14.24 6.72
CA LEU A 162 1.80 -14.03 6.72
C LEU A 162 2.37 -13.95 5.29
N GLY A 163 1.90 -14.82 4.40
CA GLY A 163 2.30 -14.80 2.99
C GLY A 163 1.95 -13.48 2.32
N LEU A 164 0.73 -12.95 2.55
CA LEU A 164 0.32 -11.65 2.06
C LEU A 164 1.18 -10.51 2.63
N MET A 165 1.45 -10.55 3.94
CA MET A 165 2.31 -9.56 4.59
C MET A 165 3.72 -9.55 3.99
N LEU A 166 4.32 -10.71 3.75
CA LEU A 166 5.64 -10.84 3.11
C LEU A 166 5.61 -10.37 1.65
N TYR A 167 4.54 -10.68 0.92
CA TYR A 167 4.34 -10.20 -0.44
C TYR A 167 4.40 -8.67 -0.50
N LEU A 168 3.68 -7.98 0.37
CA LEU A 168 3.65 -6.51 0.44
C LEU A 168 5.00 -5.89 0.87
N GLN A 169 5.89 -6.66 1.48
CA GLN A 169 7.26 -6.20 1.77
C GLN A 169 8.16 -6.20 0.52
N ILE A 170 7.86 -7.04 -0.47
CA ILE A 170 8.65 -7.13 -1.71
C ILE A 170 8.19 -6.08 -2.72
N PHE A 171 6.87 -5.93 -2.88
CA PHE A 171 6.26 -5.04 -3.86
C PHE A 171 5.99 -3.64 -3.29
N GLU A 172 5.32 -2.79 -4.05
CA GLU A 172 4.93 -1.44 -3.64
C GLU A 172 4.20 -1.43 -2.28
N ALA A 173 4.62 -0.52 -1.40
CA ALA A 173 4.01 -0.35 -0.08
C ALA A 173 2.82 0.62 -0.14
N GLN A 174 1.60 0.10 0.00
CA GLN A 174 0.38 0.90 0.15
C GLN A 174 -0.53 0.28 1.21
N ALA A 175 -0.85 1.02 2.26
CA ALA A 175 -1.69 0.53 3.36
C ALA A 175 -3.07 0.04 2.89
N ARG A 176 -3.66 0.65 1.86
CA ARG A 176 -4.95 0.26 1.28
C ARG A 176 -4.95 -1.04 0.47
N VAL A 177 -3.79 -1.60 0.15
CA VAL A 177 -3.68 -2.88 -0.58
C VAL A 177 -3.76 -4.08 0.36
N CYS A 178 -3.67 -3.85 1.68
CA CYS A 178 -3.70 -4.89 2.71
C CYS A 178 -5.11 -5.44 3.01
N PHE A 179 -6.20 -4.83 2.44
CA PHE A 179 -7.60 -5.13 2.78
C PHE A 179 -8.50 -5.26 1.56
#